data_a0546a3ec16c5aa40841641a7b446a38
#
_entry.id   a0546a3ec16c5aa40841641a7b446a38
#
_cell.length_a   1.000
_cell.length_b   1.000
_cell.length_c   1.000
_cell.angle_alpha   90.00
_cell.angle_beta   90.00
_cell.angle_gamma   90.00
#
_symmetry.space_group_name_H-M   'P 1'
#
loop_
_entity.id
_entity.type
_entity.pdbx_description
1 polymer ?
#
loop_
_entity_poly.entity_id
_entity_poly.type
_entity_poly.pdbx_seq_one_letter_code
_entity_poly.pdbx_strand_id
1 'polypeptide(L)'
;LLNFRSNRKILEEKHSGLLRLVNKEDLPVDSLPLYYARQALDLFKKYGDGYQISGTYRTIATYYNYSGQPEKALENLKAALQYVNWHHEKYYHCTDTTDRLQAYAPDEVRSTELKWIADEGIKTVPEWILRLREQLSRTYAAMGCKLESDYNRNVYLDLLDYTRQDKALESRYAALEKESRQINALLLLVVIGIFLLIVLFVMLNRRWRKRNKLYISILKEVFDLCRKITSS
;
A
#
# COMPACT_ATOMS: atom_id res chain seq x y z
N LEU A 1 -13.90 12.73 6.06
CA LEU A 1 -14.94 13.23 5.13
C LEU A 1 -15.79 14.34 5.76
N LEU A 2 -16.24 14.20 7.01
CA LEU A 2 -17.10 15.20 7.70
C LEU A 2 -16.40 16.50 8.08
N ASN A 3 -15.06 16.56 8.02
CA ASN A 3 -14.32 17.82 8.27
C ASN A 3 -14.59 18.89 7.19
N PHE A 4 -15.02 18.49 6.00
CA PHE A 4 -15.34 19.43 4.94
C PHE A 4 -16.79 19.95 5.07
N ARG A 5 -16.96 21.26 5.12
CA ARG A 5 -18.28 21.89 5.22
C ARG A 5 -19.22 21.50 4.08
N SER A 6 -18.69 21.37 2.86
CA SER A 6 -19.45 20.91 1.69
C SER A 6 -20.05 19.52 1.89
N ASN A 7 -19.31 18.60 2.49
CA ASN A 7 -19.77 17.23 2.73
C ASN A 7 -20.86 17.19 3.80
N ARG A 8 -20.74 18.03 4.85
CA ARG A 8 -21.79 18.16 5.88
C ARG A 8 -23.08 18.69 5.27
N LYS A 9 -22.99 19.72 4.44
CA LYS A 9 -24.15 20.29 3.74
C LYS A 9 -24.83 19.28 2.83
N ILE A 10 -24.07 18.47 2.08
CA ILE A 10 -24.61 17.38 1.26
C ILE A 10 -25.31 16.34 2.13
N LEU A 11 -24.76 16.02 3.30
CA LEU A 11 -25.34 15.04 4.21
C LEU A 11 -26.70 15.55 4.77
N GLU A 12 -26.79 16.84 5.11
CA GLU A 12 -28.04 17.47 5.57
C GLU A 12 -29.09 17.51 4.48
N GLU A 13 -28.74 17.99 3.27
CA GLU A 13 -29.68 18.25 2.19
C GLU A 13 -30.14 16.97 1.46
N LYS A 14 -29.21 16.01 1.24
CA LYS A 14 -29.48 14.84 0.37
C LYS A 14 -29.57 13.51 1.12
N HIS A 15 -29.04 13.43 2.33
CA HIS A 15 -28.90 12.18 3.07
C HIS A 15 -29.36 12.30 4.53
N SER A 16 -30.49 12.97 4.77
CA SER A 16 -31.05 13.18 6.11
C SER A 16 -31.30 11.88 6.88
N GLY A 17 -31.65 10.78 6.19
CA GLY A 17 -31.79 9.46 6.80
C GLY A 17 -30.47 8.92 7.35
N LEU A 18 -29.36 9.06 6.60
CA LEU A 18 -28.02 8.70 7.07
C LEU A 18 -27.57 9.60 8.22
N LEU A 19 -27.90 10.89 8.15
CA LEU A 19 -27.59 11.82 9.23
C LEU A 19 -28.23 11.38 10.55
N ARG A 20 -29.50 10.97 10.55
CA ARG A 20 -30.19 10.47 11.75
C ARG A 20 -29.55 9.18 12.31
N LEU A 21 -29.02 8.33 11.46
CA LEU A 21 -28.33 7.10 11.89
C LEU A 21 -27.02 7.40 12.59
N VAL A 22 -26.25 8.39 12.11
CA VAL A 22 -24.96 8.75 12.68
C VAL A 22 -25.07 9.82 13.76
N ASN A 23 -26.13 10.63 13.82
CA ASN A 23 -26.36 11.68 14.81
C ASN A 23 -27.43 11.27 15.82
N LYS A 24 -27.14 10.26 16.63
CA LYS A 24 -28.07 9.76 17.66
C LYS A 24 -28.27 10.73 18.82
N GLU A 25 -27.28 11.58 19.09
CA GLU A 25 -27.25 12.56 20.15
C GLU A 25 -27.89 13.92 19.74
N ASP A 26 -28.40 13.99 18.51
CA ASP A 26 -29.00 15.20 17.93
C ASP A 26 -28.11 16.45 18.03
N LEU A 27 -26.81 16.25 17.82
CA LEU A 27 -25.80 17.31 17.88
C LEU A 27 -25.84 18.19 16.62
N PRO A 28 -25.38 19.44 16.69
CA PRO A 28 -25.14 20.25 15.49
C PRO A 28 -24.22 19.53 14.53
N VAL A 29 -24.60 19.46 13.25
CA VAL A 29 -23.83 18.69 12.24
C VAL A 29 -22.38 19.15 12.14
N ASP A 30 -22.12 20.44 12.35
CA ASP A 30 -20.79 21.01 12.40
C ASP A 30 -19.92 20.48 13.56
N SER A 31 -20.53 20.01 14.65
CA SER A 31 -19.79 19.45 15.80
C SER A 31 -19.53 17.94 15.70
N LEU A 32 -20.23 17.22 14.83
CA LEU A 32 -20.10 15.78 14.67
C LEU A 32 -18.67 15.30 14.40
N PRO A 33 -17.85 15.96 13.53
CA PRO A 33 -16.49 15.53 13.30
C PRO A 33 -15.65 15.50 14.58
N LEU A 34 -15.78 16.54 15.39
CA LEU A 34 -15.06 16.67 16.66
C LEU A 34 -15.57 15.66 17.70
N TYR A 35 -16.87 15.47 17.79
CA TYR A 35 -17.49 14.49 18.68
C TYR A 35 -16.96 13.07 18.43
N TYR A 36 -17.04 12.60 17.19
CA TYR A 36 -16.55 11.27 16.84
C TYR A 36 -15.03 11.14 16.95
N ALA A 37 -14.28 12.18 16.61
CA ALA A 37 -12.84 12.17 16.77
C ALA A 37 -12.43 12.05 18.26
N ARG A 38 -13.13 12.70 19.17
CA ARG A 38 -12.89 12.57 20.61
C ARG A 38 -13.24 11.18 21.14
N GLN A 39 -14.39 10.62 20.75
CA GLN A 39 -14.73 9.24 21.12
C GLN A 39 -13.69 8.23 20.61
N ALA A 40 -13.24 8.39 19.36
CA ALA A 40 -12.19 7.56 18.80
C ALA A 40 -10.87 7.72 19.59
N LEU A 41 -10.51 8.94 19.98
CA LEU A 41 -9.33 9.23 20.78
C LEU A 41 -9.34 8.49 22.13
N ASP A 42 -10.48 8.56 22.85
CA ASP A 42 -10.64 7.89 24.14
C ASP A 42 -10.53 6.36 23.98
N LEU A 43 -11.11 5.82 22.93
CA LEU A 43 -11.03 4.40 22.60
C LEU A 43 -9.60 3.97 22.32
N PHE A 44 -8.88 4.69 21.43
CA PHE A 44 -7.51 4.35 21.07
C PHE A 44 -6.54 4.54 22.24
N LYS A 45 -6.76 5.52 23.11
CA LYS A 45 -5.99 5.67 24.36
C LYS A 45 -6.17 4.46 25.28
N LYS A 46 -7.38 3.92 25.38
CA LYS A 46 -7.67 2.73 26.17
C LYS A 46 -6.91 1.48 25.64
N TYR A 47 -6.75 1.37 24.34
CA TYR A 47 -6.00 0.26 23.72
C TYR A 47 -4.51 0.51 23.56
N GLY A 48 -4.03 1.73 23.79
CA GLY A 48 -2.61 2.09 23.72
C GLY A 48 -2.02 2.08 22.31
N ASP A 49 -2.85 2.34 21.28
CA ASP A 49 -2.41 2.39 19.88
C ASP A 49 -1.92 3.79 19.52
N GLY A 50 -0.60 4.02 19.65
CA GLY A 50 0.04 5.32 19.39
C GLY A 50 -0.16 5.83 17.97
N TYR A 51 -0.22 4.94 16.99
CA TYR A 51 -0.45 5.31 15.60
C TYR A 51 -1.86 5.91 15.42
N GLN A 52 -2.89 5.23 15.91
CA GLN A 52 -4.26 5.70 15.82
C GLN A 52 -4.51 6.95 16.70
N ILE A 53 -3.88 7.02 17.88
CA ILE A 53 -3.95 8.20 18.75
C ILE A 53 -3.42 9.43 18.03
N SER A 54 -2.23 9.35 17.44
CA SER A 54 -1.64 10.46 16.69
C SER A 54 -2.50 10.85 15.47
N GLY A 55 -2.98 9.87 14.69
CA GLY A 55 -3.90 10.09 13.57
C GLY A 55 -5.17 10.81 13.97
N THR A 56 -5.69 10.49 15.16
CA THR A 56 -6.91 11.11 15.70
C THR A 56 -6.65 12.54 16.17
N TYR A 57 -5.55 12.82 16.85
CA TYR A 57 -5.13 14.18 17.19
C TYR A 57 -4.97 15.06 15.94
N ARG A 58 -4.36 14.51 14.87
CA ARG A 58 -4.28 15.22 13.58
C ARG A 58 -5.65 15.49 12.99
N THR A 59 -6.60 14.56 13.11
CA THR A 59 -7.99 14.75 12.62
C THR A 59 -8.69 15.87 13.41
N ILE A 60 -8.51 15.94 14.73
CA ILE A 60 -9.01 17.00 15.58
C ILE A 60 -8.39 18.35 15.19
N ALA A 61 -7.09 18.38 14.97
CA ALA A 61 -6.38 19.58 14.52
C ALA A 61 -6.89 20.06 13.15
N THR A 62 -7.14 19.15 12.22
CA THR A 62 -7.72 19.47 10.93
C THR A 62 -9.09 20.14 11.09
N TYR A 63 -9.94 19.65 11.99
CA TYR A 63 -11.22 20.28 12.30
C TYR A 63 -11.02 21.71 12.81
N TYR A 64 -10.10 21.94 13.75
CA TYR A 64 -9.82 23.26 14.29
C TYR A 64 -9.26 24.23 13.24
N ASN A 65 -8.39 23.77 12.33
CA ASN A 65 -7.91 24.56 11.20
C ASN A 65 -9.07 25.03 10.31
N TYR A 66 -10.01 24.13 9.97
CA TYR A 66 -11.19 24.51 9.19
C TYR A 66 -12.18 25.39 9.94
N SER A 67 -12.15 25.35 11.26
CA SER A 67 -13.00 26.19 12.13
C SER A 67 -12.35 27.53 12.48
N GLY A 68 -11.18 27.86 11.92
CA GLY A 68 -10.47 29.11 12.20
C GLY A 68 -9.91 29.24 13.61
N GLN A 69 -9.53 28.12 14.23
CA GLN A 69 -8.95 28.04 15.58
C GLN A 69 -7.53 27.43 15.53
N PRO A 70 -6.55 28.12 14.93
CA PRO A 70 -5.23 27.55 14.67
C PRO A 70 -4.43 27.25 15.95
N GLU A 71 -4.65 27.98 17.06
CA GLU A 71 -3.98 27.72 18.33
C GLU A 71 -4.35 26.32 18.86
N LYS A 72 -5.66 25.98 18.84
CA LYS A 72 -6.12 24.65 19.23
C LYS A 72 -5.66 23.56 18.26
N ALA A 73 -5.58 23.90 16.98
CA ALA A 73 -5.00 22.99 15.99
C ALA A 73 -3.54 22.67 16.31
N LEU A 74 -2.73 23.69 16.62
CA LEU A 74 -1.31 23.53 16.96
C LEU A 74 -1.12 22.67 18.21
N GLU A 75 -1.90 22.89 19.26
CA GLU A 75 -1.88 22.07 20.47
C GLU A 75 -2.10 20.59 20.17
N ASN A 76 -3.11 20.28 19.38
CA ASN A 76 -3.41 18.91 18.98
C ASN A 76 -2.33 18.31 18.07
N LEU A 77 -1.71 19.09 17.17
CA LEU A 77 -0.60 18.65 16.34
C LEU A 77 0.66 18.35 17.13
N LYS A 78 0.97 19.16 18.16
CA LYS A 78 2.04 18.87 19.11
C LYS A 78 1.80 17.58 19.87
N ALA A 79 0.57 17.34 20.33
CA ALA A 79 0.20 16.07 20.95
C ALA A 79 0.34 14.89 19.96
N ALA A 80 -0.05 15.07 18.69
CA ALA A 80 0.15 14.07 17.66
C ALA A 80 1.62 13.71 17.47
N LEU A 81 2.54 14.69 17.41
CA LEU A 81 3.98 14.46 17.31
C LEU A 81 4.53 13.69 18.53
N GLN A 82 4.05 14.00 19.76
CA GLN A 82 4.45 13.25 20.94
C GLN A 82 4.11 11.76 20.84
N TYR A 83 2.95 11.41 20.29
CA TYR A 83 2.57 10.02 20.09
C TYR A 83 3.32 9.35 18.92
N VAL A 84 3.73 10.10 17.90
CA VAL A 84 4.66 9.59 16.88
C VAL A 84 6.00 9.23 17.50
N ASN A 85 6.58 10.15 18.28
CA ASN A 85 7.86 9.91 18.98
C ASN A 85 7.76 8.71 19.92
N TRP A 86 6.69 8.65 20.72
CA TRP A 86 6.46 7.52 21.63
C TRP A 86 6.35 6.19 20.86
N HIS A 87 5.63 6.16 19.73
CA HIS A 87 5.54 4.98 18.89
C HIS A 87 6.91 4.58 18.34
N HIS A 88 7.69 5.56 17.87
CA HIS A 88 9.02 5.33 17.36
C HIS A 88 9.95 4.73 18.42
N GLU A 89 10.01 5.33 19.60
CA GLU A 89 10.80 4.82 20.74
C GLU A 89 10.40 3.38 21.11
N LYS A 90 9.11 3.10 21.15
CA LYS A 90 8.59 1.79 21.55
C LYS A 90 8.92 0.66 20.58
N TYR A 91 8.85 0.91 19.28
CA TYR A 91 8.94 -0.13 18.27
C TYR A 91 10.29 -0.20 17.56
N TYR A 92 11.06 0.89 17.56
CA TYR A 92 12.36 0.96 16.90
C TYR A 92 13.53 1.09 17.89
N HIS A 93 13.24 1.03 19.20
CA HIS A 93 14.25 1.03 20.27
C HIS A 93 15.25 2.21 20.21
N CYS A 94 14.83 3.33 19.66
CA CYS A 94 15.67 4.53 19.56
C CYS A 94 15.84 5.15 20.96
N THR A 95 17.03 5.08 21.51
CA THR A 95 17.35 5.63 22.84
C THR A 95 17.83 7.08 22.79
N ASP A 96 18.13 7.59 21.61
CA ASP A 96 18.64 8.95 21.45
C ASP A 96 17.48 9.96 21.46
N THR A 97 17.44 10.77 22.52
CA THR A 97 16.42 11.81 22.70
C THR A 97 16.60 12.99 21.74
N THR A 98 17.73 13.07 21.02
CA THR A 98 18.01 14.14 20.05
C THR A 98 17.26 13.91 18.72
N ASP A 99 16.87 12.68 18.41
CA ASP A 99 16.17 12.31 17.18
C ASP A 99 14.65 12.30 17.34
N ARG A 100 14.09 13.21 18.11
CA ARG A 100 12.64 13.38 18.26
C ARG A 100 12.10 14.40 17.27
N LEU A 101 10.96 14.05 16.64
CA LEU A 101 10.23 14.98 15.81
C LEU A 101 9.75 16.18 16.61
N GLN A 102 10.06 17.37 16.15
CA GLN A 102 9.64 18.63 16.71
C GLN A 102 8.74 19.40 15.75
N ALA A 103 7.84 20.24 16.28
CA ALA A 103 6.99 21.09 15.44
C ALA A 103 7.79 22.14 14.65
N TYR A 104 8.96 22.52 15.17
CA TYR A 104 9.91 23.43 14.54
C TYR A 104 11.32 23.15 15.08
N ALA A 105 12.28 22.93 14.18
CA ALA A 105 13.68 22.68 14.50
C ALA A 105 14.57 23.42 13.47
N PRO A 106 14.88 24.71 13.69
CA PRO A 106 15.58 25.54 12.72
C PRO A 106 17.04 25.13 12.47
N ASP A 107 17.67 24.48 13.44
CA ASP A 107 19.11 24.13 13.41
C ASP A 107 19.36 22.74 12.76
N GLU A 108 18.34 22.04 12.32
CA GLU A 108 18.50 20.75 11.67
C GLU A 108 18.96 20.92 10.21
N VAL A 109 20.15 20.39 9.91
CA VAL A 109 20.69 20.33 8.53
C VAL A 109 19.87 19.39 7.66
N ARG A 110 19.35 18.32 8.25
CA ARG A 110 18.46 17.34 7.62
C ARG A 110 17.34 17.00 8.60
N SER A 111 16.10 16.98 8.12
CA SER A 111 14.97 16.67 8.99
C SER A 111 15.11 15.29 9.64
N THR A 112 14.69 15.19 10.89
CA THR A 112 14.72 13.93 11.65
C THR A 112 13.92 12.82 10.94
N GLU A 113 12.84 13.16 10.25
CA GLU A 113 12.05 12.21 9.46
C GLU A 113 12.86 11.55 8.36
N LEU A 114 13.66 12.32 7.63
CA LEU A 114 14.51 11.78 6.57
C LEU A 114 15.66 10.94 7.11
N LYS A 115 16.15 11.24 8.33
CA LYS A 115 17.12 10.39 9.01
C LYS A 115 16.49 9.05 9.38
N TRP A 116 15.31 9.04 9.98
CA TRP A 116 14.60 7.80 10.33
C TRP A 116 14.36 6.90 9.12
N ILE A 117 13.98 7.49 7.98
CA ILE A 117 13.75 6.73 6.75
C ILE A 117 15.05 6.15 6.18
N ALA A 118 16.13 6.96 6.15
CA ALA A 118 17.39 6.56 5.55
C ALA A 118 18.17 5.56 6.41
N ASP A 119 18.20 5.78 7.72
CA ASP A 119 19.08 5.04 8.62
C ASP A 119 18.38 3.80 9.20
N GLU A 120 17.06 3.87 9.41
CA GLU A 120 16.30 2.81 10.06
C GLU A 120 15.37 2.04 9.09
N GLY A 121 15.26 2.45 7.85
CA GLY A 121 14.45 1.77 6.83
C GLY A 121 12.95 1.78 7.12
N ILE A 122 12.45 2.80 7.83
CA ILE A 122 11.06 2.89 8.26
C ILE A 122 10.16 3.27 7.09
N LYS A 123 9.55 2.29 6.46
CA LYS A 123 8.73 2.48 5.25
C LYS A 123 7.31 2.99 5.52
N THR A 124 6.72 2.69 6.67
CA THR A 124 5.31 3.00 6.99
C THR A 124 5.10 4.40 7.56
N VAL A 125 6.13 5.01 8.10
CA VAL A 125 6.11 6.31 8.75
C VAL A 125 5.92 7.49 7.77
N PRO A 126 6.43 7.48 6.52
CA PRO A 126 6.36 8.65 5.64
C PRO A 126 4.94 9.20 5.40
N GLU A 127 3.95 8.36 5.12
CA GLU A 127 2.57 8.83 4.87
C GLU A 127 1.92 9.45 6.10
N TRP A 128 2.21 8.92 7.26
CA TRP A 128 1.68 9.40 8.53
C TRP A 128 2.25 10.77 8.90
N ILE A 129 3.59 10.89 8.88
CA ILE A 129 4.30 12.12 9.22
C ILE A 129 4.05 13.19 8.16
N LEU A 130 4.03 12.83 6.89
CA LEU A 130 3.73 13.73 5.78
C LEU A 130 2.44 14.52 6.01
N ARG A 131 1.38 13.84 6.43
CA ARG A 131 0.10 14.48 6.76
C ARG A 131 0.17 15.40 7.99
N LEU A 132 1.01 15.07 8.97
CA LEU A 132 1.25 15.94 10.13
C LEU A 132 1.97 17.22 9.71
N ARG A 133 3.03 17.11 8.91
CA ARG A 133 3.80 18.25 8.41
C ARG A 133 2.95 19.18 7.54
N GLU A 134 2.08 18.63 6.70
CA GLU A 134 1.09 19.42 5.95
C GLU A 134 0.20 20.25 6.88
N GLN A 135 -0.34 19.65 7.93
CA GLN A 135 -1.23 20.34 8.86
C GLN A 135 -0.47 21.35 9.72
N LEU A 136 0.75 21.06 10.16
CA LEU A 136 1.60 22.02 10.88
C LEU A 136 1.91 23.25 10.03
N SER A 137 2.30 23.06 8.76
CA SER A 137 2.54 24.17 7.85
C SER A 137 1.31 25.07 7.70
N ARG A 138 0.14 24.49 7.49
CA ARG A 138 -1.13 25.24 7.38
C ARG A 138 -1.50 25.97 8.66
N THR A 139 -1.29 25.34 9.83
CA THR A 139 -1.57 25.93 11.13
C THR A 139 -0.68 27.12 11.40
N TYR A 140 0.63 26.99 11.20
CA TYR A 140 1.56 28.08 11.37
C TYR A 140 1.34 29.22 10.36
N ALA A 141 0.96 28.91 9.13
CA ALA A 141 0.59 29.93 8.14
C ALA A 141 -0.66 30.74 8.61
N ALA A 142 -1.67 30.06 9.17
CA ALA A 142 -2.88 30.70 9.70
C ALA A 142 -2.59 31.59 10.92
N MET A 143 -1.53 31.28 11.68
CA MET A 143 -1.05 32.07 12.82
C MET A 143 -0.09 33.20 12.41
N GLY A 144 0.29 33.31 11.14
CA GLY A 144 1.29 34.26 10.65
C GLY A 144 2.74 33.91 10.97
N CYS A 145 3.00 32.70 11.49
CA CYS A 145 4.34 32.20 11.82
C CYS A 145 5.02 31.65 10.55
N LYS A 146 5.68 32.52 9.80
CA LYS A 146 6.20 32.20 8.46
C LYS A 146 7.34 31.18 8.48
N LEU A 147 8.30 31.33 9.39
CA LEU A 147 9.49 30.46 9.46
C LEU A 147 9.10 29.01 9.79
N GLU A 148 8.22 28.83 10.76
CA GLU A 148 7.69 27.54 11.18
C GLU A 148 6.84 26.90 10.08
N SER A 149 6.04 27.72 9.38
CA SER A 149 5.25 27.27 8.25
C SER A 149 6.14 26.79 7.11
N ASP A 150 7.16 27.57 6.72
CA ASP A 150 8.09 27.22 5.64
C ASP A 150 8.92 25.98 5.98
N TYR A 151 9.40 25.85 7.23
CA TYR A 151 10.08 24.65 7.71
C TYR A 151 9.20 23.40 7.49
N ASN A 152 7.99 23.41 8.02
CA ASN A 152 7.08 22.26 7.91
C ASN A 152 6.69 21.96 6.46
N ARG A 153 6.56 22.98 5.62
CA ARG A 153 6.30 22.82 4.20
C ARG A 153 7.47 22.15 3.48
N ASN A 154 8.70 22.55 3.77
CA ASN A 154 9.88 21.96 3.15
C ASN A 154 10.02 20.49 3.53
N VAL A 155 9.90 20.15 4.82
CA VAL A 155 9.90 18.76 5.27
C VAL A 155 8.77 17.95 4.61
N TYR A 156 7.58 18.53 4.48
CA TYR A 156 6.46 17.91 3.76
C TYR A 156 6.81 17.61 2.30
N LEU A 157 7.44 18.55 1.59
CA LEU A 157 7.82 18.38 0.18
C LEU A 157 8.89 17.30 0.01
N ASP A 158 9.91 17.29 0.87
CA ASP A 158 10.95 16.27 0.86
C ASP A 158 10.38 14.87 1.08
N LEU A 159 9.48 14.71 2.05
CA LEU A 159 8.78 13.45 2.30
C LEU A 159 7.86 13.05 1.15
N LEU A 160 7.21 14.02 0.51
CA LEU A 160 6.35 13.77 -0.64
C LEU A 160 7.15 13.26 -1.84
N ASP A 161 8.31 13.83 -2.09
CA ASP A 161 9.20 13.38 -3.16
C ASP A 161 9.76 11.99 -2.89
N TYR A 162 10.13 11.70 -1.65
CA TYR A 162 10.52 10.36 -1.24
C TYR A 162 9.39 9.33 -1.48
N THR A 163 8.17 9.61 -1.02
CA THR A 163 7.03 8.67 -1.19
C THR A 163 6.63 8.49 -2.65
N ARG A 164 6.81 9.51 -3.49
CA ARG A 164 6.58 9.40 -4.96
C ARG A 164 7.61 8.52 -5.63
N GLN A 165 8.88 8.65 -5.26
CA GLN A 165 9.95 7.81 -5.79
C GLN A 165 9.73 6.34 -5.39
N ASP A 166 9.34 6.07 -4.15
CA ASP A 166 9.06 4.73 -3.66
C ASP A 166 7.86 4.10 -4.41
N LYS A 167 6.76 4.83 -4.59
CA LYS A 167 5.61 4.38 -5.38
C LYS A 167 5.94 4.12 -6.86
N ALA A 168 6.80 4.94 -7.46
CA ALA A 168 7.26 4.71 -8.82
C ALA A 168 8.12 3.44 -8.93
N LEU A 169 8.95 3.19 -7.93
CA LEU A 169 9.76 1.97 -7.83
C LEU A 169 8.87 0.73 -7.64
N GLU A 170 7.92 0.78 -6.72
CA GLU A 170 6.94 -0.28 -6.45
C GLU A 170 6.12 -0.64 -7.70
N SER A 171 5.66 0.38 -8.45
CA SER A 171 4.93 0.16 -9.70
C SER A 171 5.78 -0.50 -10.78
N ARG A 172 7.07 -0.17 -10.87
CA ARG A 172 8.03 -0.84 -11.76
C ARG A 172 8.28 -2.28 -11.38
N TYR A 173 8.47 -2.58 -10.07
CA TYR A 173 8.61 -3.95 -9.59
C TYR A 173 7.36 -4.79 -9.85
N ALA A 174 6.17 -4.26 -9.62
CA ALA A 174 4.91 -4.93 -9.92
C ALA A 174 4.74 -5.22 -11.42
N ALA A 175 5.16 -4.31 -12.29
CA ALA A 175 5.16 -4.52 -13.74
C ALA A 175 6.13 -5.63 -14.15
N LEU A 176 7.38 -5.62 -13.65
CA LEU A 176 8.39 -6.66 -13.92
C LEU A 176 7.94 -8.03 -13.39
N GLU A 177 7.32 -8.10 -12.22
CA GLU A 177 6.79 -9.35 -11.68
C GLU A 177 5.67 -9.91 -12.56
N LYS A 178 4.79 -9.06 -13.08
CA LYS A 178 3.73 -9.46 -14.02
C LYS A 178 4.31 -10.01 -15.32
N GLU A 179 5.31 -9.35 -15.90
CA GLU A 179 6.02 -9.83 -17.09
C GLU A 179 6.69 -11.17 -16.84
N SER A 180 7.39 -11.32 -15.71
CA SER A 180 8.04 -12.58 -15.33
C SER A 180 7.05 -13.73 -15.21
N ARG A 181 5.87 -13.50 -14.60
CA ARG A 181 4.80 -14.50 -14.52
C ARG A 181 4.26 -14.89 -15.91
N GLN A 182 4.13 -13.93 -16.83
CA GLN A 182 3.69 -14.19 -18.20
C GLN A 182 4.71 -15.03 -18.97
N ILE A 183 6.01 -14.73 -18.84
CA ILE A 183 7.09 -15.49 -19.45
C ILE A 183 7.14 -16.92 -18.91
N ASN A 184 6.99 -17.10 -17.61
CA ASN A 184 6.98 -18.42 -16.98
C ASN A 184 5.76 -19.26 -17.44
N ALA A 185 4.59 -18.64 -17.61
CA ALA A 185 3.40 -19.32 -18.14
C ALA A 185 3.60 -19.74 -19.61
N LEU A 186 4.19 -18.89 -20.44
CA LEU A 186 4.55 -19.22 -21.82
C LEU A 186 5.58 -20.36 -21.91
N LEU A 187 6.62 -20.32 -21.08
CA LEU A 187 7.62 -21.41 -20.98
C LEU A 187 6.96 -22.74 -20.62
N LEU A 188 6.04 -22.73 -19.65
CA LEU A 188 5.28 -23.93 -19.25
C LEU A 188 4.48 -24.49 -20.42
N LEU A 189 3.78 -23.63 -21.19
CA LEU A 189 3.02 -24.05 -22.38
C LEU A 189 3.93 -24.67 -23.46
N VAL A 190 5.11 -24.10 -23.69
CA VAL A 190 6.08 -24.66 -24.64
C VAL A 190 6.57 -26.05 -24.20
N VAL A 191 6.90 -26.21 -22.91
CA VAL A 191 7.32 -27.52 -22.36
C VAL A 191 6.22 -28.57 -22.52
N ILE A 192 4.97 -28.20 -22.21
CA ILE A 192 3.82 -29.10 -22.40
C ILE A 192 3.66 -29.46 -23.90
N GLY A 193 3.78 -28.50 -24.80
CA GLY A 193 3.72 -28.72 -26.24
C GLY A 193 4.79 -29.69 -26.75
N ILE A 194 6.02 -29.52 -26.31
CA ILE A 194 7.16 -30.45 -26.65
C ILE A 194 6.84 -31.84 -26.11
N PHE A 195 6.38 -31.96 -24.88
CA PHE A 195 6.02 -33.26 -24.30
C PHE A 195 4.93 -33.98 -25.10
N LEU A 196 3.89 -33.28 -25.53
CA LEU A 196 2.82 -33.83 -26.35
C LEU A 196 3.33 -34.30 -27.73
N LEU A 197 4.24 -33.53 -28.35
CA LEU A 197 4.89 -33.92 -29.60
C LEU A 197 5.72 -35.21 -29.45
N ILE A 198 6.47 -35.35 -28.37
CA ILE A 198 7.23 -36.57 -28.07
C ILE A 198 6.29 -37.77 -27.89
N VAL A 199 5.21 -37.62 -27.14
CA VAL A 199 4.21 -38.69 -26.95
C VAL A 199 3.58 -39.09 -28.29
N LEU A 200 3.19 -38.11 -29.10
CA LEU A 200 2.66 -38.37 -30.45
C LEU A 200 3.68 -39.11 -31.34
N PHE A 201 4.89 -38.66 -31.34
CA PHE A 201 5.97 -39.32 -32.10
C PHE A 201 6.18 -40.79 -31.68
N VAL A 202 6.21 -41.05 -30.37
CA VAL A 202 6.35 -42.42 -29.84
C VAL A 202 5.13 -43.28 -30.24
N MET A 203 3.91 -42.73 -30.18
CA MET A 203 2.69 -43.45 -30.60
C MET A 203 2.71 -43.76 -32.08
N LEU A 204 3.08 -42.82 -32.96
CA LEU A 204 3.21 -43.02 -34.41
C LEU A 204 4.26 -44.06 -34.73
N ASN A 205 5.40 -43.97 -34.09
CA ASN A 205 6.51 -44.91 -34.27
C ASN A 205 6.11 -46.36 -33.85
N ARG A 206 5.40 -46.48 -32.71
CA ARG A 206 4.82 -47.78 -32.29
C ARG A 206 3.82 -48.34 -33.31
N ARG A 207 2.92 -47.49 -33.87
CA ARG A 207 1.97 -47.90 -34.91
C ARG A 207 2.71 -48.32 -36.19
N TRP A 208 3.75 -47.61 -36.59
CA TRP A 208 4.56 -47.90 -37.78
C TRP A 208 5.30 -49.19 -37.61
N ARG A 209 5.91 -49.45 -36.49
CA ARG A 209 6.61 -50.71 -36.16
C ARG A 209 5.65 -51.91 -36.17
N LYS A 210 4.40 -51.74 -35.65
CA LYS A 210 3.38 -52.78 -35.70
C LYS A 210 2.98 -53.10 -37.14
N ARG A 211 2.75 -52.10 -37.98
CA ARG A 211 2.43 -52.30 -39.41
C ARG A 211 3.55 -52.97 -40.16
N ASN A 212 4.79 -52.54 -39.97
CA ASN A 212 5.94 -53.16 -40.62
C ASN A 212 6.11 -54.65 -40.23
N LYS A 213 5.89 -54.98 -38.95
CA LYS A 213 5.91 -56.41 -38.53
C LYS A 213 4.82 -57.23 -39.23
N LEU A 214 3.61 -56.68 -39.41
CA LEU A 214 2.55 -57.33 -40.13
C LEU A 214 2.87 -57.52 -41.59
N TYR A 215 3.42 -56.54 -42.27
CA TYR A 215 3.90 -56.66 -43.67
C TYR A 215 5.00 -57.73 -43.84
N ILE A 216 5.94 -57.78 -42.92
CA ILE A 216 7.02 -58.83 -42.97
C ILE A 216 6.45 -60.21 -42.73
N SER A 217 5.43 -60.38 -41.85
CA SER A 217 4.75 -61.66 -41.62
C SER A 217 3.99 -62.13 -42.85
N ILE A 218 3.23 -61.24 -43.51
CA ILE A 218 2.51 -61.57 -44.75
C ILE A 218 3.46 -61.92 -45.87
N LEU A 219 4.58 -61.19 -46.06
CA LEU A 219 5.61 -61.48 -47.05
C LEU A 219 6.24 -62.87 -46.82
N LYS A 220 6.49 -63.25 -45.57
CA LYS A 220 7.01 -64.58 -45.25
C LYS A 220 6.03 -65.69 -45.62
N GLU A 221 4.72 -65.53 -45.29
CA GLU A 221 3.69 -66.49 -45.64
C GLU A 221 3.55 -66.66 -47.17
N VAL A 222 3.57 -65.58 -47.94
CA VAL A 222 3.54 -65.60 -49.38
C VAL A 222 4.77 -66.30 -49.95
N PHE A 223 5.97 -66.03 -49.42
CA PHE A 223 7.22 -66.66 -49.84
C PHE A 223 7.24 -68.15 -49.54
N ASP A 224 6.75 -68.61 -48.39
CA ASP A 224 6.62 -70.01 -48.02
C ASP A 224 5.57 -70.74 -48.88
N LEU A 225 4.49 -70.11 -49.28
CA LEU A 225 3.51 -70.63 -50.24
C LEU A 225 4.10 -70.79 -51.63
N CYS A 226 4.82 -69.78 -52.15
CA CYS A 226 5.53 -69.88 -53.45
C CYS A 226 6.52 -70.98 -53.44
N ARG A 227 7.29 -71.19 -52.39
CA ARG A 227 8.30 -72.26 -52.26
C ARG A 227 7.69 -73.68 -52.29
N LYS A 228 6.53 -73.82 -51.65
CA LYS A 228 5.76 -75.08 -51.68
C LYS A 228 5.24 -75.42 -53.07
N ILE A 229 4.84 -74.46 -53.87
CA ILE A 229 4.29 -74.62 -55.21
C ILE A 229 5.45 -75.01 -56.20
N THR A 230 6.68 -74.50 -55.99
CA THR A 230 7.84 -74.78 -56.84
C THR A 230 8.57 -76.09 -56.48
N SER A 231 8.24 -76.75 -55.38
CA SER A 231 8.80 -78.03 -54.93
C SER A 231 7.87 -79.24 -55.14
N SER A 232 6.71 -79.01 -55.73
CA SER A 232 5.74 -80.02 -56.20
C SER A 232 5.80 -80.21 -57.67
#